data_cabe6343e930690d6f7f3d42b99de855
#
_entry.id   cabe6343e930690d6f7f3d42b99de855
#
_cell.length_a   1.000
_cell.length_b   1.000
_cell.length_c   1.000
_cell.angle_alpha   90.00
_cell.angle_beta   90.00
_cell.angle_gamma   90.00
#
_symmetry.space_group_name_H-M   'P 1'
#
loop_
_entity.id
_entity.type
_entity.pdbx_description
1 polymer ?
#
loop_
_entity_poly.entity_id
_entity_poly.type
_entity_poly.pdbx_seq_one_letter_code
_entity_poly.pdbx_strand_id
1 'polypeptide(L)'
;EIASCLVGSEMCIRDSSYLSYSLSSSCNCLKVEPYLIESSEDNTYVKVTHMSAYNTTHRGVGLFNNHQNGYIFFNEREAPQMALFSIYLQLPMYDFPPFLKGLYLSLDYNRNPISRRILFVKQSDSTDMEEFLELKGELVALENLTELQKKYYDYTCREGDCIRTCMIPSPQLNENDLEIEKRILAL
;
A
#
# COMPACT_ATOMS: atom_id res chain seq x y z
N GLU A 1 -35.81 -11.64 -6.05
CA GLU A 1 -35.09 -10.70 -5.16
C GLU A 1 -33.82 -10.24 -5.84
N ILE A 2 -33.97 -9.21 -6.68
CA ILE A 2 -32.86 -8.53 -7.35
C ILE A 2 -32.87 -7.12 -6.75
N ALA A 3 -32.26 -6.97 -5.59
CA ALA A 3 -32.20 -5.68 -4.92
C ALA A 3 -30.94 -5.56 -4.04
N SER A 4 -29.77 -5.70 -4.63
CA SER A 4 -28.55 -5.29 -3.90
C SER A 4 -27.40 -4.82 -4.78
N CYS A 5 -27.63 -4.59 -6.08
CA CYS A 5 -26.55 -4.22 -7.00
C CYS A 5 -26.49 -2.72 -7.32
N LEU A 6 -27.06 -1.86 -6.49
CA LEU A 6 -27.14 -0.40 -6.71
C LEU A 6 -26.48 0.43 -5.59
N VAL A 7 -25.53 -0.14 -4.88
CA VAL A 7 -24.68 0.63 -4.00
C VAL A 7 -23.28 0.62 -4.61
N GLY A 8 -22.86 1.77 -5.02
CA GLY A 8 -21.79 2.09 -5.96
C GLY A 8 -20.45 1.38 -5.77
N SER A 9 -19.48 1.69 -6.63
CA SER A 9 -18.12 1.11 -6.75
C SER A 9 -17.34 0.91 -5.43
N GLU A 10 -17.74 1.54 -4.36
CA GLU A 10 -17.19 1.32 -3.02
C GLU A 10 -17.42 -0.09 -2.48
N MET A 11 -18.57 -0.70 -2.77
CA MET A 11 -18.85 -2.06 -2.31
C MET A 11 -18.00 -3.12 -3.00
N CYS A 12 -17.50 -2.83 -4.20
CA CYS A 12 -16.63 -3.74 -4.92
C CYS A 12 -15.16 -3.69 -4.45
N ILE A 13 -14.79 -2.67 -3.70
CA ILE A 13 -13.45 -2.50 -3.11
C ILE A 13 -13.42 -3.04 -1.69
N ARG A 14 -14.49 -2.83 -0.97
CA ARG A 14 -14.70 -3.35 0.38
C ARG A 14 -14.99 -4.85 0.33
N ASP A 15 -14.80 -5.52 1.43
CA ASP A 15 -15.06 -6.95 1.61
C ASP A 15 -14.36 -7.81 0.55
N SER A 16 -13.06 -7.54 0.39
CA SER A 16 -12.22 -8.16 -0.65
C SER A 16 -10.79 -8.34 -0.20
N SER A 17 -10.12 -9.33 -0.75
CA SER A 17 -8.68 -9.53 -0.59
C SER A 17 -7.91 -9.09 -1.84
N TYR A 18 -6.69 -8.62 -1.61
CA TYR A 18 -5.79 -8.08 -2.63
C TYR A 18 -4.37 -8.57 -2.42
N LEU A 19 -3.61 -8.71 -3.51
CA LEU A 19 -2.15 -8.69 -3.49
C LEU A 19 -1.66 -7.30 -3.92
N SER A 20 -0.84 -6.70 -3.11
CA SER A 20 -0.16 -5.45 -3.46
C SER A 20 1.21 -5.71 -4.06
N TYR A 21 1.61 -4.84 -4.97
CA TYR A 21 2.90 -4.88 -5.65
C TYR A 21 3.57 -3.52 -5.53
N SER A 22 4.81 -3.51 -5.04
CA SER A 22 5.63 -2.30 -4.92
C SER A 22 7.12 -2.65 -4.91
N LEU A 23 7.99 -1.65 -5.06
CA LEU A 23 9.43 -1.85 -4.89
C LEU A 23 9.76 -2.04 -3.41
N SER A 24 10.58 -3.02 -3.08
CA SER A 24 11.11 -3.20 -1.73
C SER A 24 12.06 -2.05 -1.34
N SER A 25 12.14 -1.75 -0.04
CA SER A 25 13.12 -0.79 0.51
C SER A 25 14.46 -1.41 0.84
N SER A 26 14.49 -2.72 1.00
CA SER A 26 15.66 -3.47 1.44
C SER A 26 16.47 -4.06 0.29
N CYS A 27 15.85 -4.27 -0.87
CA CYS A 27 16.49 -4.85 -2.05
C CYS A 27 15.83 -4.31 -3.33
N ASN A 28 16.48 -4.49 -4.46
CA ASN A 28 15.87 -4.21 -5.76
C ASN A 28 14.96 -5.37 -6.19
N CYS A 29 13.93 -5.64 -5.39
CA CYS A 29 13.01 -6.76 -5.54
C CYS A 29 11.58 -6.24 -5.66
N LEU A 30 10.73 -6.99 -6.33
CA LEU A 30 9.29 -6.77 -6.24
C LEU A 30 8.79 -7.26 -4.88
N LYS A 31 8.16 -6.37 -4.13
CA LYS A 31 7.52 -6.69 -2.86
C LYS A 31 6.06 -7.02 -3.13
N VAL A 32 5.65 -8.21 -2.74
CA VAL A 32 4.27 -8.71 -2.85
C VAL A 32 3.71 -8.90 -1.44
N GLU A 33 2.57 -8.27 -1.14
CA GLU A 33 2.00 -8.29 0.20
C GLU A 33 0.47 -8.40 0.15
N PRO A 34 -0.14 -9.37 0.87
CA PRO A 34 -1.59 -9.48 0.98
C PRO A 34 -2.23 -8.39 1.82
N TYR A 35 -3.41 -7.96 1.38
CA TYR A 35 -4.31 -7.04 2.09
C TYR A 35 -5.72 -7.58 2.09
N LEU A 36 -6.37 -7.55 3.25
CA LEU A 36 -7.79 -7.81 3.41
C LEU A 36 -8.47 -6.50 3.81
N ILE A 37 -9.50 -6.12 3.08
CA ILE A 37 -10.29 -4.90 3.32
C ILE A 37 -11.70 -5.33 3.69
N GLU A 38 -12.13 -4.98 4.89
CA GLU A 38 -13.42 -5.36 5.47
C GLU A 38 -14.22 -4.13 5.89
N SER A 39 -15.48 -4.08 5.54
CA SER A 39 -16.37 -3.00 5.99
C SER A 39 -16.51 -3.00 7.51
N SER A 40 -16.56 -1.80 8.13
CA SER A 40 -17.02 -1.68 9.51
C SER A 40 -18.52 -1.98 9.60
N GLU A 41 -19.01 -2.29 10.80
CA GLU A 41 -20.42 -2.61 11.02
C GLU A 41 -21.39 -1.49 10.58
N ASP A 42 -20.95 -0.25 10.72
CA ASP A 42 -21.71 0.95 10.34
C ASP A 42 -21.35 1.49 8.94
N ASN A 43 -20.46 0.82 8.22
CA ASN A 43 -19.95 1.21 6.90
C ASN A 43 -19.28 2.60 6.85
N THR A 44 -18.87 3.16 7.96
CA THR A 44 -18.22 4.49 8.00
C THR A 44 -16.74 4.43 7.66
N TYR A 45 -16.09 3.30 7.90
CA TYR A 45 -14.70 3.04 7.57
C TYR A 45 -14.50 1.57 7.17
N VAL A 46 -13.30 1.22 6.78
CA VAL A 46 -12.91 -0.18 6.56
C VAL A 46 -11.82 -0.58 7.55
N LYS A 47 -11.86 -1.81 8.00
CA LYS A 47 -10.76 -2.48 8.69
C LYS A 47 -9.82 -3.03 7.62
N VAL A 48 -8.52 -2.89 7.82
CA VAL A 48 -7.55 -3.40 6.87
C VAL A 48 -6.56 -4.29 7.61
N THR A 49 -6.46 -5.54 7.15
CA THR A 49 -5.44 -6.47 7.61
C THR A 49 -4.38 -6.59 6.51
N HIS A 50 -3.13 -6.43 6.86
CA HIS A 50 -1.99 -6.51 5.96
C HIS A 50 -1.02 -7.58 6.45
N MET A 51 -0.55 -8.42 5.55
CA MET A 51 0.53 -9.37 5.84
C MET A 51 1.78 -8.93 5.08
N SER A 52 2.84 -8.60 5.83
CA SER A 52 4.09 -8.15 5.24
C SER A 52 4.84 -9.29 4.53
N ALA A 53 5.77 -8.92 3.65
CA ALA A 53 6.67 -9.88 3.02
C ALA A 53 7.58 -10.64 4.02
N TYR A 54 7.56 -10.26 5.29
CA TYR A 54 8.27 -10.92 6.39
C TYR A 54 7.36 -11.73 7.31
N ASN A 55 6.13 -12.02 6.85
CA ASN A 55 5.10 -12.78 7.59
C ASN A 55 4.67 -12.15 8.92
N THR A 56 4.70 -10.83 9.01
CA THR A 56 4.09 -10.10 10.12
C THR A 56 2.74 -9.56 9.70
N THR A 57 1.74 -9.71 10.57
CA THR A 57 0.39 -9.21 10.34
C THR A 57 0.23 -7.87 11.00
N HIS A 58 -0.28 -6.90 10.26
CA HIS A 58 -0.56 -5.54 10.69
C HIS A 58 -2.03 -5.22 10.52
N ARG A 59 -2.58 -4.43 11.43
CA ARG A 59 -3.96 -3.97 11.37
C ARG A 59 -4.02 -2.46 11.22
N GLY A 60 -4.88 -2.02 10.32
CA GLY A 60 -5.07 -0.62 10.02
C GLY A 60 -6.54 -0.28 9.76
N VAL A 61 -6.77 0.96 9.43
CA VAL A 61 -8.08 1.48 9.06
C VAL A 61 -7.99 2.21 7.73
N GLY A 62 -9.08 2.19 6.97
CA GLY A 62 -9.19 2.93 5.73
C GLY A 62 -10.44 3.80 5.69
N LEU A 63 -10.32 4.94 5.02
CA LEU A 63 -11.41 5.86 4.71
C LEU A 63 -11.49 5.97 3.19
N PHE A 64 -12.63 5.63 2.62
CA PHE A 64 -12.87 5.73 1.19
C PHE A 64 -13.92 6.79 0.91
N ASN A 65 -13.56 7.73 0.03
CA ASN A 65 -14.49 8.70 -0.51
C ASN A 65 -15.09 8.17 -1.81
N ASN A 66 -16.40 8.33 -1.96
CA ASN A 66 -17.16 7.83 -3.10
C ASN A 66 -16.52 8.21 -4.43
N HIS A 67 -16.11 7.19 -5.21
CA HIS A 67 -15.65 7.28 -6.60
C HIS A 67 -14.38 8.11 -6.87
N GLN A 68 -13.64 8.56 -5.86
CA GLN A 68 -12.45 9.39 -6.07
C GLN A 68 -11.19 8.76 -5.50
N ASN A 69 -11.14 8.61 -4.19
CA ASN A 69 -9.93 8.21 -3.50
C ASN A 69 -10.20 7.48 -2.18
N GLY A 70 -9.16 6.83 -1.69
CA GLY A 70 -9.14 6.19 -0.39
C GLY A 70 -7.82 6.40 0.31
N TYR A 71 -7.87 6.42 1.64
CA TYR A 71 -6.72 6.45 2.51
C TYR A 71 -6.73 5.23 3.40
N ILE A 72 -5.59 4.56 3.52
CA ILE A 72 -5.37 3.48 4.47
C ILE A 72 -4.24 3.92 5.40
N PHE A 73 -4.44 3.70 6.70
CA PHE A 73 -3.49 4.07 7.76
C PHE A 73 -3.17 2.87 8.62
N PHE A 74 -1.88 2.65 8.86
CA PHE A 74 -1.39 1.70 9.81
C PHE A 74 -0.65 2.44 10.91
N ASN A 75 -0.98 2.13 12.16
CA ASN A 75 -0.34 2.71 13.34
C ASN A 75 -0.23 1.63 14.41
N GLU A 76 0.68 0.71 14.22
CA GLU A 76 0.98 -0.29 15.23
C GLU A 76 2.03 0.24 16.21
N ARG A 77 1.68 0.19 17.49
CA ARG A 77 2.51 0.69 18.59
C ARG A 77 3.30 -0.40 19.28
N GLU A 78 3.00 -1.67 19.00
CA GLU A 78 3.60 -2.79 19.70
C GLU A 78 4.91 -3.23 19.03
N ALA A 79 5.96 -3.33 19.85
CA ALA A 79 7.24 -3.86 19.44
C ALA A 79 7.15 -5.34 19.02
N PRO A 80 8.03 -5.84 18.13
CA PRO A 80 9.30 -5.20 17.72
C PRO A 80 9.21 -4.35 16.46
N GLN A 81 8.07 -4.31 15.76
CA GLN A 81 7.94 -3.59 14.50
C GLN A 81 6.80 -2.58 14.59
N MET A 82 7.17 -1.34 14.83
CA MET A 82 6.24 -0.23 14.71
C MET A 82 5.94 -0.01 13.22
N ALA A 83 4.75 -0.38 12.77
CA ALA A 83 4.29 -0.09 11.43
C ALA A 83 3.54 1.24 11.44
N LEU A 84 4.20 2.30 11.03
CA LEU A 84 3.58 3.59 10.75
C LEU A 84 3.74 3.90 9.27
N PHE A 85 2.68 3.69 8.51
CA PHE A 85 2.65 4.01 7.10
C PHE A 85 1.23 4.31 6.63
N SER A 86 1.12 4.98 5.50
CA SER A 86 -0.15 5.28 4.88
C SER A 86 -0.13 4.96 3.39
N ILE A 87 -1.31 4.66 2.86
CA ILE A 87 -1.51 4.42 1.44
C ILE A 87 -2.62 5.34 0.97
N TYR A 88 -2.35 6.08 -0.10
CA TYR A 88 -3.34 6.85 -0.81
C TYR A 88 -3.70 6.14 -2.10
N LEU A 89 -4.97 5.83 -2.30
CA LEU A 89 -5.48 5.07 -3.44
C LEU A 89 -6.34 5.95 -4.33
N GLN A 90 -6.15 5.83 -5.62
CA GLN A 90 -7.11 6.26 -6.62
C GLN A 90 -8.18 5.18 -6.75
N LEU A 91 -9.42 5.55 -6.50
CA LEU A 91 -10.55 4.68 -6.74
C LEU A 91 -10.95 4.75 -8.22
N PRO A 92 -11.30 3.65 -8.86
CA PRO A 92 -11.68 3.66 -10.26
C PRO A 92 -13.08 4.26 -10.44
N MET A 93 -13.29 4.87 -11.61
CA MET A 93 -14.58 5.46 -11.98
C MET A 93 -15.62 4.42 -12.40
N TYR A 94 -15.22 3.16 -12.56
CA TYR A 94 -16.07 2.07 -13.04
C TYR A 94 -16.25 1.01 -11.97
N ASP A 95 -17.39 0.38 -11.97
CA ASP A 95 -17.64 -0.77 -11.12
C ASP A 95 -16.67 -1.93 -11.47
N PHE A 96 -16.22 -2.65 -10.42
CA PHE A 96 -15.33 -3.82 -10.55
C PHE A 96 -13.93 -3.53 -11.12
N PRO A 97 -13.10 -2.71 -10.43
CA PRO A 97 -11.72 -2.57 -10.84
C PRO A 97 -10.95 -3.87 -10.53
N PRO A 98 -10.24 -4.42 -11.51
CA PRO A 98 -9.35 -5.55 -11.26
C PRO A 98 -8.14 -5.13 -10.42
N PHE A 99 -7.86 -3.83 -10.32
CA PHE A 99 -6.72 -3.27 -9.58
C PHE A 99 -6.98 -1.84 -9.10
N LEU A 100 -6.32 -1.46 -7.99
CA LEU A 100 -6.28 -0.11 -7.45
C LEU A 100 -4.86 0.42 -7.55
N LYS A 101 -4.72 1.70 -7.88
CA LYS A 101 -3.42 2.38 -8.01
C LYS A 101 -3.25 3.39 -6.90
N GLY A 102 -2.04 3.52 -6.38
CA GLY A 102 -1.79 4.49 -5.33
C GLY A 102 -0.33 4.78 -5.03
N LEU A 103 -0.18 5.51 -3.96
CA LEU A 103 1.10 5.83 -3.34
C LEU A 103 1.14 5.27 -1.93
N TYR A 104 2.23 4.61 -1.64
CA TYR A 104 2.60 4.16 -0.30
C TYR A 104 3.58 5.16 0.30
N LEU A 105 3.29 5.67 1.48
CA LEU A 105 4.11 6.62 2.22
C LEU A 105 4.62 5.93 3.50
N SER A 106 5.93 5.90 3.67
CA SER A 106 6.58 5.25 4.83
C SER A 106 8.00 5.76 5.02
N LEU A 107 8.75 5.03 5.81
CA LEU A 107 10.19 5.19 5.98
C LEU A 107 10.92 4.03 5.29
N ASP A 108 12.11 4.31 4.76
CA ASP A 108 13.05 3.27 4.34
C ASP A 108 13.79 2.67 5.55
N TYR A 109 14.70 1.73 5.30
CA TYR A 109 15.51 1.10 6.33
C TYR A 109 16.36 2.10 7.12
N ASN A 110 16.77 3.21 6.51
CA ASN A 110 17.55 4.28 7.12
C ASN A 110 16.68 5.36 7.76
N ARG A 111 15.37 5.14 7.86
CA ARG A 111 14.36 6.07 8.38
C ARG A 111 14.16 7.33 7.54
N ASN A 112 14.55 7.33 6.28
CA ASN A 112 14.22 8.42 5.37
C ASN A 112 12.76 8.32 4.93
N PRO A 113 12.00 9.41 4.89
CA PRO A 113 10.68 9.43 4.29
C PRO A 113 10.74 9.04 2.82
N ILE A 114 9.89 8.12 2.43
CA ILE A 114 9.80 7.65 1.05
C ILE A 114 8.35 7.62 0.60
N SER A 115 8.17 7.83 -0.71
CA SER A 115 6.93 7.50 -1.39
C SER A 115 7.19 6.51 -2.52
N ARG A 116 6.25 5.59 -2.73
CA ARG A 116 6.34 4.55 -3.75
C ARG A 116 5.01 4.36 -4.43
N ARG A 117 5.05 3.98 -5.70
CA ARG A 117 3.86 3.43 -6.35
C ARG A 117 3.49 2.11 -5.69
N ILE A 118 2.20 1.90 -5.53
CA ILE A 118 1.64 0.63 -5.11
C ILE A 118 0.48 0.28 -6.04
N LEU A 119 0.43 -0.99 -6.41
CA LEU A 119 -0.65 -1.55 -7.22
C LEU A 119 -1.32 -2.65 -6.39
N PHE A 120 -2.64 -2.59 -6.24
CA PHE A 120 -3.44 -3.64 -5.64
C PHE A 120 -4.15 -4.42 -6.74
N VAL A 121 -3.99 -5.72 -6.75
CA VAL A 121 -4.67 -6.64 -7.66
C VAL A 121 -5.63 -7.50 -6.86
N LYS A 122 -6.90 -7.42 -7.16
CA LYS A 122 -7.95 -8.15 -6.45
C LYS A 122 -7.75 -9.65 -6.61
N GLN A 123 -7.88 -10.38 -5.51
CA GLN A 123 -7.78 -11.84 -5.48
C GLN A 123 -9.13 -12.49 -5.27
N SER A 124 -9.93 -11.97 -4.32
CA SER A 124 -11.23 -12.54 -3.99
C SER A 124 -12.19 -11.45 -3.50
N ASP A 125 -13.50 -11.70 -3.67
CA ASP A 125 -14.60 -10.95 -3.05
C ASP A 125 -14.99 -11.55 -1.68
N SER A 126 -14.08 -12.24 -1.04
CA SER A 126 -14.27 -12.88 0.26
C SER A 126 -13.47 -12.16 1.35
N THR A 127 -14.05 -12.09 2.53
CA THR A 127 -13.37 -11.67 3.76
C THR A 127 -13.00 -12.84 4.67
N ASP A 128 -13.05 -14.05 4.13
CA ASP A 128 -12.66 -15.23 4.88
C ASP A 128 -11.18 -15.18 5.26
N MET A 129 -10.92 -15.23 6.56
CA MET A 129 -9.58 -15.12 7.10
C MET A 129 -8.71 -16.36 6.76
N GLU A 130 -9.29 -17.53 6.63
CA GLU A 130 -8.54 -18.75 6.26
C GLU A 130 -8.07 -18.63 4.82
N GLU A 131 -8.96 -18.22 3.91
CA GLU A 131 -8.62 -17.93 2.50
C GLU A 131 -7.56 -16.83 2.39
N PHE A 132 -7.68 -15.76 3.18
CA PHE A 132 -6.69 -14.69 3.20
C PHE A 132 -5.31 -15.15 3.67
N LEU A 133 -5.24 -16.02 4.68
CA LEU A 133 -3.97 -16.54 5.21
C LEU A 133 -3.25 -17.51 4.26
N GLU A 134 -3.93 -18.01 3.23
CA GLU A 134 -3.28 -18.79 2.14
C GLU A 134 -2.45 -17.87 1.21
N LEU A 135 -2.81 -16.59 1.13
CA LEU A 135 -2.00 -15.59 0.42
C LEU A 135 -0.72 -15.33 1.20
N LYS A 136 0.41 -15.31 0.52
CA LYS A 136 1.73 -15.11 1.15
C LYS A 136 2.37 -13.82 0.71
N GLY A 137 2.95 -13.12 1.69
CA GLY A 137 3.86 -12.02 1.42
C GLY A 137 5.23 -12.56 1.00
N GLU A 138 5.85 -11.94 0.00
CA GLU A 138 7.16 -12.36 -0.50
C GLU A 138 7.95 -11.21 -1.12
N LEU A 139 9.27 -11.38 -1.18
CA LEU A 139 10.19 -10.55 -1.96
C LEU A 139 10.66 -11.35 -3.16
N VAL A 140 10.28 -10.93 -4.35
CA VAL A 140 10.62 -11.64 -5.60
C VAL A 140 11.78 -10.92 -6.29
N ALA A 141 12.90 -11.61 -6.42
CA ALA A 141 14.06 -11.11 -7.14
C ALA A 141 13.75 -10.97 -8.64
N LEU A 142 14.43 -10.02 -9.32
CA LEU A 142 14.12 -9.68 -10.72
C LEU A 142 14.21 -10.87 -11.69
N GLU A 143 15.17 -11.75 -11.46
CA GLU A 143 15.39 -12.95 -12.26
C GLU A 143 14.28 -14.00 -12.11
N ASN A 144 13.50 -13.93 -11.03
CA ASN A 144 12.44 -14.89 -10.70
C ASN A 144 11.03 -14.37 -11.00
N LEU A 145 10.90 -13.16 -11.56
CA LEU A 145 9.61 -12.58 -11.88
C LEU A 145 8.89 -13.36 -12.98
N THR A 146 7.63 -13.70 -12.78
CA THR A 146 6.75 -14.16 -13.85
C THR A 146 6.51 -13.03 -14.86
N GLU A 147 6.01 -13.37 -16.06
CA GLU A 147 5.71 -12.35 -17.09
C GLU A 147 4.66 -11.31 -16.62
N LEU A 148 3.73 -11.73 -15.76
CA LEU A 148 2.75 -10.82 -15.17
C LEU A 148 3.39 -9.94 -14.09
N GLN A 149 4.22 -10.51 -13.23
CA GLN A 149 4.96 -9.77 -12.21
C GLN A 149 5.94 -8.78 -12.82
N LYS A 150 6.55 -9.06 -13.98
CA LYS A 150 7.38 -8.10 -14.73
C LYS A 150 6.56 -6.86 -15.11
N LYS A 151 5.33 -7.02 -15.60
CA LYS A 151 4.46 -5.89 -15.92
C LYS A 151 4.14 -5.04 -14.68
N TYR A 152 3.88 -5.69 -13.53
CA TYR A 152 3.64 -5.00 -12.28
C TYR A 152 4.89 -4.29 -11.75
N TYR A 153 6.05 -4.94 -11.88
CA TYR A 153 7.34 -4.34 -11.56
C TYR A 153 7.63 -3.12 -12.42
N ASP A 154 7.47 -3.23 -13.73
CA ASP A 154 7.68 -2.11 -14.67
C ASP A 154 6.77 -0.92 -14.34
N TYR A 155 5.52 -1.18 -13.94
CA TYR A 155 4.58 -0.14 -13.53
C TYR A 155 4.97 0.50 -12.19
N THR A 156 5.35 -0.28 -11.19
CA THR A 156 5.61 0.21 -9.82
C THR A 156 7.06 0.66 -9.60
N CYS A 157 7.99 0.20 -10.42
CA CYS A 157 9.43 0.37 -10.20
C CYS A 157 10.14 1.01 -11.41
N ARG A 158 9.40 1.66 -12.31
CA ARG A 158 9.94 2.21 -13.57
C ARG A 158 11.09 3.17 -13.32
N GLU A 159 12.19 2.95 -14.05
CA GLU A 159 13.35 3.81 -14.02
C GLU A 159 13.05 5.19 -14.62
N GLY A 160 13.57 6.25 -14.01
CA GLY A 160 13.31 7.64 -14.44
C GLY A 160 11.95 8.19 -13.99
N ASP A 161 11.10 7.42 -13.33
CA ASP A 161 9.88 7.93 -12.70
C ASP A 161 10.24 8.78 -11.47
N CYS A 162 9.64 9.95 -11.34
CA CYS A 162 9.89 10.86 -10.21
C CYS A 162 9.54 10.22 -8.86
N ILE A 163 8.56 9.32 -8.82
CA ILE A 163 8.20 8.58 -7.62
C ILE A 163 9.29 7.56 -7.28
N ARG A 164 9.88 6.91 -8.26
CA ARG A 164 11.05 6.05 -8.04
C ARG A 164 12.26 6.85 -7.55
N THR A 165 12.46 8.04 -8.06
CA THR A 165 13.51 8.94 -7.58
C THR A 165 13.35 9.27 -6.10
N CYS A 166 12.12 9.41 -5.62
CA CYS A 166 11.82 9.57 -4.19
C CYS A 166 12.12 8.32 -3.34
N MET A 167 12.38 7.16 -3.97
CA MET A 167 12.79 5.95 -3.25
C MET A 167 14.30 5.87 -3.01
N ILE A 168 15.08 6.67 -3.70
CA ILE A 168 16.49 6.85 -3.39
C ILE A 168 16.50 7.52 -2.01
N PRO A 169 17.30 7.02 -1.06
CA PRO A 169 17.43 7.65 0.24
C PRO A 169 17.60 9.14 0.06
N SER A 170 16.79 9.93 0.73
CA SER A 170 16.97 11.39 0.74
C SER A 170 18.43 11.66 1.04
N PRO A 171 19.05 12.65 0.38
CA PRO A 171 20.39 13.04 0.77
C PRO A 171 20.40 13.20 2.28
N GLN A 172 21.37 12.59 2.93
CA GLN A 172 21.51 12.76 4.36
C GLN A 172 21.54 14.26 4.64
N LEU A 173 20.76 14.71 5.62
CA LEU A 173 20.81 16.08 6.09
C LEU A 173 22.28 16.39 6.37
N ASN A 174 22.84 17.30 5.62
CA ASN A 174 24.19 17.79 5.84
C ASN A 174 24.17 18.96 6.82
N GLU A 175 25.32 19.40 7.28
CA GLU A 175 25.43 20.52 8.24
C GLU A 175 24.75 21.81 7.72
N ASN A 176 24.77 22.00 6.39
CA ASN A 176 24.15 23.17 5.76
C ASN A 176 22.60 23.10 5.85
N ASP A 177 22.02 21.92 5.70
CA ASP A 177 20.57 21.73 5.84
C ASP A 177 20.12 21.99 7.26
N LEU A 178 20.90 21.55 8.25
CA LEU A 178 20.65 21.83 9.67
C LEU A 178 20.76 23.33 10.00
N GLU A 179 21.68 24.04 9.37
CA GLU A 179 21.80 25.49 9.55
C GLU A 179 20.63 26.25 8.92
N ILE A 180 20.09 25.75 7.79
CA ILE A 180 18.89 26.30 7.17
C ILE A 180 17.68 26.08 8.09
N GLU A 181 17.51 24.89 8.64
CA GLU A 181 16.44 24.59 9.60
C GLU A 181 16.52 25.49 10.85
N LYS A 182 17.69 25.66 11.44
CA LYS A 182 17.88 26.56 12.59
C LYS A 182 17.46 27.98 12.29
N ARG A 183 17.74 28.49 11.09
CA ARG A 183 17.32 29.82 10.67
C ARG A 183 15.79 29.94 10.51
N ILE A 184 15.14 28.91 9.99
CA ILE A 184 13.68 28.87 9.85
C ILE A 184 13.01 28.81 11.22
N LEU A 185 13.57 28.03 12.17
CA LEU A 185 13.00 27.85 13.50
C LEU A 185 13.35 29.02 14.47
N ALA A 186 14.29 29.86 14.12
CA ALA A 186 14.67 31.04 14.91
C ALA A 186 13.83 32.29 14.60
N LEU A 187 12.84 32.17 13.71
CA LEU A 187 11.84 33.19 13.40
C LEU A 187 10.63 33.01 14.31
#